data_006902943beedd4a2ffb64caccbe7467
#
_entry.id   006902943beedd4a2ffb64caccbe7467
#
_cell.length_a   1.000
_cell.length_b   1.000
_cell.length_c   1.000
_cell.angle_alpha   90.00
_cell.angle_beta   90.00
_cell.angle_gamma   90.00
#
_symmetry.space_group_name_H-M   'P 1'
#
loop_
_entity.id
_entity.type
_entity.pdbx_description
1 polymer ?
#
loop_
_entity_poly.entity_id
_entity_poly.type
_entity_poly.pdbx_seq_one_letter_code
_entity_poly.pdbx_strand_id
1 'polypeptide(L)'
;MKLYFTSLLLLLYSSFALATAFEKVVVAVDHAPPYGMVSEDGKVSGAIVDIMREIQRTLPIKLEYVACPFSRCLKMLEQNELDVMGGLIRTEAREQKMQFLTPPYMMLSSSFVFYARADSGLEINNYQDLIGKRIAVMRGAAHFPRFDNDKTLTKVEALSEHNAFDMLLKSRVELVIAVETTADHASVFLQRPSQEIVKMPYRYKDVIYGHIALSKQFARSELADKIQDRLNTLVLNGRLTELVKGYNLPPVTAVALDK
;
A
#
# COMPACT_ATOMS: atom_id res chain seq x y z
N MET A 1 -41.63 4.96 74.65
CA MET A 1 -41.56 4.04 73.52
C MET A 1 -41.04 4.84 72.34
N LYS A 2 -39.71 4.80 72.09
CA LYS A 2 -39.02 5.53 70.99
C LYS A 2 -38.73 4.58 69.86
N LEU A 3 -39.39 4.76 68.70
CA LEU A 3 -39.08 4.08 67.48
C LEU A 3 -37.79 4.70 66.83
N TYR A 4 -36.77 3.93 66.71
CA TYR A 4 -35.59 4.30 65.88
C TYR A 4 -35.82 3.85 64.43
N PHE A 5 -36.01 4.83 63.57
CA PHE A 5 -36.07 4.65 62.13
C PHE A 5 -34.60 4.61 61.58
N THR A 6 -34.06 3.43 61.41
CA THR A 6 -32.77 3.27 60.76
C THR A 6 -32.95 3.36 59.26
N SER A 7 -32.61 4.53 58.67
CA SER A 7 -32.49 4.72 57.22
C SER A 7 -31.29 3.95 56.72
N LEU A 8 -31.55 2.83 56.05
CA LEU A 8 -30.56 2.08 55.32
C LEU A 8 -30.32 2.80 53.99
N LEU A 9 -29.26 3.61 53.93
CA LEU A 9 -28.79 4.27 52.70
C LEU A 9 -28.07 3.23 51.85
N LEU A 10 -28.78 2.59 50.91
CA LEU A 10 -28.20 1.76 49.88
C LEU A 10 -27.41 2.67 48.93
N LEU A 11 -26.10 2.72 49.11
CA LEU A 11 -25.16 3.25 48.14
C LEU A 11 -25.16 2.33 46.93
N LEU A 12 -25.96 2.67 45.95
CA LEU A 12 -25.86 2.15 44.57
C LEU A 12 -24.51 2.63 43.96
N TYR A 13 -23.47 1.87 44.17
CA TYR A 13 -22.27 1.98 43.36
C TYR A 13 -22.65 1.58 41.92
N SER A 14 -23.09 2.55 41.13
CA SER A 14 -23.17 2.42 39.71
C SER A 14 -21.72 2.30 39.20
N SER A 15 -21.25 1.08 39.07
CA SER A 15 -20.05 0.79 38.28
C SER A 15 -20.35 1.25 36.87
N PHE A 16 -19.99 2.47 36.53
CA PHE A 16 -19.82 2.88 35.15
C PHE A 16 -18.69 1.99 34.58
N ALA A 17 -19.09 0.86 34.01
CA ALA A 17 -18.23 0.18 33.08
C ALA A 17 -17.98 1.19 31.94
N LEU A 18 -16.84 1.88 31.97
CA LEU A 18 -16.32 2.55 30.78
C LEU A 18 -16.16 1.43 29.76
N ALA A 19 -17.19 1.21 28.97
CA ALA A 19 -17.01 0.49 27.71
C ALA A 19 -16.01 1.33 26.91
N THR A 20 -14.77 0.88 26.87
CA THR A 20 -13.77 1.45 25.98
C THR A 20 -14.31 1.25 24.58
N ALA A 21 -14.95 2.29 24.05
CA ALA A 21 -15.40 2.28 22.67
C ALA A 21 -14.15 2.13 21.81
N PHE A 22 -14.07 1.00 21.10
CA PHE A 22 -12.98 0.80 20.14
C PHE A 22 -13.06 1.89 19.09
N GLU A 23 -11.99 2.64 18.95
CA GLU A 23 -11.88 3.64 17.91
C GLU A 23 -11.74 2.93 16.55
N LYS A 24 -12.59 3.29 15.61
CA LYS A 24 -12.62 2.68 14.27
C LYS A 24 -11.52 3.28 13.42
N VAL A 25 -10.77 2.43 12.73
CA VAL A 25 -9.75 2.82 11.73
C VAL A 25 -10.09 2.16 10.40
N VAL A 26 -10.28 2.97 9.37
CA VAL A 26 -10.65 2.51 8.03
C VAL A 26 -9.40 2.37 7.17
N VAL A 27 -9.09 1.14 6.77
CA VAL A 27 -7.87 0.78 6.03
C VAL A 27 -8.22 0.44 4.59
N ALA A 28 -7.63 1.16 3.64
CA ALA A 28 -7.73 0.86 2.23
C ALA A 28 -6.86 -0.34 1.83
N VAL A 29 -7.40 -1.23 1.03
CA VAL A 29 -6.65 -2.34 0.42
C VAL A 29 -6.96 -2.39 -1.07
N ASP A 30 -5.93 -2.22 -1.89
CA ASP A 30 -5.98 -2.48 -3.33
C ASP A 30 -5.43 -3.87 -3.65
N HIS A 31 -5.76 -4.37 -4.83
CA HIS A 31 -5.26 -5.68 -5.26
C HIS A 31 -3.90 -5.53 -5.93
N ALA A 32 -2.85 -5.66 -5.13
CA ALA A 32 -1.44 -5.63 -5.53
C ALA A 32 -0.66 -6.73 -4.77
N PRO A 33 -0.82 -8.01 -5.13
CA PRO A 33 -0.14 -9.12 -4.46
C PRO A 33 1.38 -8.97 -4.51
N PRO A 34 2.10 -9.33 -3.44
CA PRO A 34 1.62 -9.87 -2.15
C PRO A 34 1.31 -8.79 -1.10
N TYR A 35 1.36 -7.51 -1.45
CA TYR A 35 1.24 -6.38 -0.53
C TYR A 35 -0.18 -6.21 0.00
N GLY A 36 -1.17 -6.17 -0.88
CA GLY A 36 -2.59 -6.23 -0.62
C GLY A 36 -3.25 -7.23 -1.57
N MET A 37 -4.21 -7.99 -1.09
CA MET A 37 -4.93 -8.96 -1.87
C MET A 37 -6.41 -8.84 -1.59
N VAL A 38 -7.21 -8.85 -2.65
CA VAL A 38 -8.67 -8.86 -2.58
C VAL A 38 -9.14 -10.08 -3.35
N SER A 39 -9.83 -11.00 -2.67
CA SER A 39 -10.40 -12.18 -3.30
C SER A 39 -11.73 -11.86 -4.01
N GLU A 40 -12.23 -12.78 -4.82
CA GLU A 40 -13.49 -12.61 -5.58
C GLU A 40 -14.70 -12.38 -4.66
N ASP A 41 -14.69 -12.97 -3.44
CA ASP A 41 -15.70 -12.75 -2.40
C ASP A 41 -15.48 -11.48 -1.56
N GLY A 42 -14.52 -10.62 -1.97
CA GLY A 42 -14.23 -9.33 -1.34
C GLY A 42 -13.42 -9.39 -0.05
N LYS A 43 -12.92 -10.56 0.36
CA LYS A 43 -12.04 -10.67 1.53
C LYS A 43 -10.67 -10.09 1.24
N VAL A 44 -10.12 -9.40 2.24
CA VAL A 44 -8.81 -8.78 2.16
C VAL A 44 -7.75 -9.57 2.92
N SER A 45 -6.55 -9.60 2.36
CA SER A 45 -5.35 -10.22 2.94
C SER A 45 -4.09 -9.52 2.43
N GLY A 46 -2.92 -10.04 2.77
CA GLY A 46 -1.64 -9.48 2.32
C GLY A 46 -0.85 -8.78 3.42
N ALA A 47 0.36 -8.37 3.09
CA ALA A 47 1.32 -7.84 4.06
C ALA A 47 0.76 -6.65 4.86
N ILE A 48 0.09 -5.69 4.22
CA ILE A 48 -0.50 -4.53 4.90
C ILE A 48 -1.59 -4.93 5.90
N VAL A 49 -2.41 -5.92 5.53
CA VAL A 49 -3.50 -6.40 6.40
C VAL A 49 -2.94 -7.04 7.66
N ASP A 50 -1.90 -7.87 7.54
CA ASP A 50 -1.29 -8.54 8.68
C ASP A 50 -0.52 -7.56 9.57
N ILE A 51 0.15 -6.56 8.99
CA ILE A 51 0.82 -5.49 9.74
C ILE A 51 -0.22 -4.68 10.54
N MET A 52 -1.33 -4.28 9.92
CA MET A 52 -2.39 -3.53 10.62
C MET A 52 -3.05 -4.38 11.72
N ARG A 53 -3.24 -5.68 11.50
CA ARG A 53 -3.71 -6.60 12.54
C ARG A 53 -2.72 -6.72 13.71
N GLU A 54 -1.42 -6.75 13.42
CA GLU A 54 -0.40 -6.79 14.46
C GLU A 54 -0.38 -5.48 15.29
N ILE A 55 -0.57 -4.34 14.63
CA ILE A 55 -0.75 -3.04 15.30
C ILE A 55 -1.99 -3.06 16.20
N GLN A 56 -3.11 -3.59 15.70
CA GLN A 56 -4.37 -3.72 16.46
C GLN A 56 -4.24 -4.53 17.74
N ARG A 57 -3.34 -5.53 17.80
CA ARG A 57 -3.21 -6.41 19.00
C ARG A 57 -2.92 -5.65 20.28
N THR A 58 -2.37 -4.46 20.21
CA THR A 58 -1.95 -3.67 21.37
C THR A 58 -2.67 -2.34 21.51
N LEU A 59 -3.55 -2.02 20.58
CA LEU A 59 -4.34 -0.79 20.59
C LEU A 59 -5.82 -1.11 20.67
N PRO A 60 -6.62 -0.33 21.41
CA PRO A 60 -8.05 -0.52 21.51
C PRO A 60 -8.77 0.02 20.26
N ILE A 61 -8.42 -0.52 19.09
CA ILE A 61 -8.97 -0.12 17.79
C ILE A 61 -9.73 -1.26 17.13
N LYS A 62 -10.69 -0.90 16.28
CA LYS A 62 -11.38 -1.81 15.36
C LYS A 62 -10.99 -1.46 13.93
N LEU A 63 -10.35 -2.38 13.23
CA LEU A 63 -10.03 -2.21 11.82
C LEU A 63 -11.25 -2.53 10.95
N GLU A 64 -11.53 -1.63 10.02
CA GLU A 64 -12.47 -1.84 8.93
C GLU A 64 -11.70 -1.74 7.61
N TYR A 65 -11.82 -2.75 6.77
CA TYR A 65 -11.09 -2.78 5.51
C TYR A 65 -12.02 -2.42 4.36
N VAL A 66 -11.55 -1.52 3.48
CA VAL A 66 -12.23 -1.13 2.26
C VAL A 66 -11.41 -1.57 1.06
N ALA A 67 -11.93 -2.52 0.30
CA ALA A 67 -11.35 -2.94 -0.97
C ALA A 67 -11.70 -1.95 -2.08
N CYS A 68 -10.70 -1.40 -2.76
CA CYS A 68 -10.91 -0.44 -3.85
C CYS A 68 -9.75 -0.48 -4.87
N PRO A 69 -9.98 -0.13 -6.14
CA PRO A 69 -8.91 0.09 -7.10
C PRO A 69 -7.93 1.15 -6.60
N PHE A 70 -6.62 0.95 -6.83
CA PHE A 70 -5.54 1.79 -6.30
C PHE A 70 -5.81 3.30 -6.39
N SER A 71 -6.15 3.79 -7.58
CA SER A 71 -6.41 5.21 -7.81
C SER A 71 -7.61 5.75 -7.04
N ARG A 72 -8.62 4.89 -6.79
CA ARG A 72 -9.79 5.24 -5.97
C ARG A 72 -9.43 5.27 -4.50
N CYS A 73 -8.73 4.25 -4.00
CA CYS A 73 -8.22 4.20 -2.63
C CYS A 73 -7.37 5.46 -2.32
N LEU A 74 -6.44 5.79 -3.23
CA LEU A 74 -5.58 6.96 -3.10
C LEU A 74 -6.40 8.26 -3.00
N LYS A 75 -7.40 8.43 -3.88
CA LYS A 75 -8.26 9.62 -3.86
C LYS A 75 -9.11 9.69 -2.59
N MET A 76 -9.66 8.58 -2.13
CA MET A 76 -10.44 8.53 -0.89
C MET A 76 -9.57 8.88 0.33
N LEU A 77 -8.30 8.43 0.37
CA LEU A 77 -7.35 8.84 1.40
C LEU A 77 -7.08 10.34 1.36
N GLU A 78 -6.84 10.91 0.17
CA GLU A 78 -6.64 12.35 -0.02
C GLU A 78 -7.86 13.18 0.42
N GLN A 79 -9.07 12.63 0.30
CA GLN A 79 -10.33 13.25 0.67
C GLN A 79 -10.76 13.00 2.13
N ASN A 80 -9.93 12.29 2.92
CA ASN A 80 -10.20 11.88 4.30
C ASN A 80 -11.43 10.96 4.44
N GLU A 81 -11.76 10.21 3.42
CA GLU A 81 -12.80 9.16 3.44
C GLU A 81 -12.27 7.82 3.96
N LEU A 82 -10.94 7.66 4.00
CA LEU A 82 -10.19 6.55 4.56
C LEU A 82 -9.12 7.10 5.51
N ASP A 83 -8.72 6.30 6.48
CA ASP A 83 -7.72 6.70 7.47
C ASP A 83 -6.31 6.28 7.08
N VAL A 84 -6.18 5.06 6.55
CA VAL A 84 -4.89 4.39 6.32
C VAL A 84 -4.84 3.74 4.95
N MET A 85 -3.71 3.85 4.26
CA MET A 85 -3.39 3.08 3.05
C MET A 85 -1.92 2.67 3.07
N GLY A 86 -1.63 1.40 2.77
CA GLY A 86 -0.27 0.90 2.61
C GLY A 86 0.20 0.86 1.16
N GLY A 87 1.47 0.45 0.95
CA GLY A 87 2.02 0.23 -0.39
C GLY A 87 2.35 1.50 -1.16
N LEU A 88 2.42 2.65 -0.49
CA LEU A 88 2.64 3.91 -1.17
C LEU A 88 4.12 4.29 -1.22
N ILE A 89 4.60 4.60 -2.41
CA ILE A 89 5.88 5.28 -2.60
C ILE A 89 5.72 6.73 -2.14
N ARG A 90 6.58 7.17 -1.24
CA ARG A 90 6.62 8.55 -0.75
C ARG A 90 7.13 9.48 -1.84
N THR A 91 6.38 10.52 -2.14
CA THR A 91 6.75 11.58 -3.09
C THR A 91 6.35 12.93 -2.50
N GLU A 92 7.05 13.99 -2.90
CA GLU A 92 6.75 15.36 -2.46
C GLU A 92 5.28 15.74 -2.75
N ALA A 93 4.77 15.41 -3.93
CA ALA A 93 3.39 15.67 -4.30
C ALA A 93 2.37 14.95 -3.40
N ARG A 94 2.69 13.75 -2.93
CA ARG A 94 1.84 12.99 -2.00
C ARG A 94 1.95 13.52 -0.56
N GLU A 95 3.12 13.99 -0.13
CA GLU A 95 3.30 14.59 1.20
C GLU A 95 2.45 15.84 1.41
N GLN A 96 2.15 16.57 0.34
CA GLN A 96 1.20 17.69 0.38
C GLN A 96 -0.24 17.26 0.71
N LYS A 97 -0.60 15.99 0.45
CA LYS A 97 -1.97 15.49 0.52
C LYS A 97 -2.20 14.48 1.64
N MET A 98 -1.18 13.80 2.10
CA MET A 98 -1.26 12.77 3.13
C MET A 98 -0.03 12.79 4.03
N GLN A 99 -0.06 12.10 5.15
CA GLN A 99 1.06 11.92 6.07
C GLN A 99 1.62 10.51 5.94
N PHE A 100 2.93 10.39 5.77
CA PHE A 100 3.59 9.09 5.73
C PHE A 100 4.10 8.68 7.10
N LEU A 101 3.88 7.42 7.48
CA LEU A 101 4.53 6.83 8.64
C LEU A 101 5.98 6.46 8.29
N THR A 102 6.85 6.56 9.27
CA THR A 102 8.27 6.21 9.19
C THR A 102 8.62 5.25 10.33
N PRO A 103 9.48 4.25 10.09
CA PRO A 103 10.13 3.91 8.84
C PRO A 103 9.18 3.32 7.79
N PRO A 104 9.62 3.13 6.54
CA PRO A 104 8.87 2.34 5.56
C PRO A 104 8.62 0.94 6.11
N TYR A 105 7.48 0.35 5.80
CA TYR A 105 7.17 -0.99 6.28
C TYR A 105 7.62 -2.08 5.32
N MET A 106 7.94 -1.72 4.09
CA MET A 106 8.43 -2.65 3.09
C MET A 106 9.48 -2.00 2.18
N MET A 107 10.34 -2.85 1.68
CA MET A 107 11.27 -2.54 0.60
C MET A 107 10.86 -3.39 -0.60
N LEU A 108 10.72 -2.79 -1.77
CA LEU A 108 10.46 -3.54 -2.98
C LEU A 108 11.73 -4.32 -3.35
N SER A 109 11.60 -5.63 -3.47
CA SER A 109 12.72 -6.54 -3.77
C SER A 109 13.19 -6.44 -5.21
N SER A 110 12.42 -5.75 -6.04
CA SER A 110 12.63 -5.71 -7.47
C SER A 110 12.60 -4.28 -8.01
N SER A 111 13.21 -4.13 -9.18
CA SER A 111 13.28 -2.87 -9.92
C SER A 111 11.95 -2.52 -10.58
N PHE A 112 11.79 -1.27 -11.00
CA PHE A 112 10.87 -0.99 -12.11
C PHE A 112 11.43 -1.56 -13.40
N VAL A 113 10.61 -2.35 -14.05
CA VAL A 113 10.93 -3.03 -15.31
C VAL A 113 9.95 -2.59 -16.39
N PHE A 114 10.45 -2.48 -17.62
CA PHE A 114 9.61 -2.27 -18.79
C PHE A 114 9.33 -3.61 -19.44
N TYR A 115 8.09 -3.81 -19.84
CA TYR A 115 7.60 -5.00 -20.50
C TYR A 115 7.12 -4.67 -21.90
N ALA A 116 7.44 -5.52 -22.88
CA ALA A 116 6.94 -5.43 -24.23
C ALA A 116 6.35 -6.77 -24.68
N ARG A 117 5.65 -6.77 -25.80
CA ARG A 117 5.28 -8.03 -26.45
C ARG A 117 6.52 -8.69 -27.05
N ALA A 118 6.59 -10.00 -26.95
CA ALA A 118 7.72 -10.78 -27.46
C ALA A 118 7.92 -10.64 -28.99
N ASP A 119 6.81 -10.46 -29.73
CA ASP A 119 6.82 -10.30 -31.19
C ASP A 119 7.02 -8.84 -31.66
N SER A 120 7.23 -7.91 -30.73
CA SER A 120 7.32 -6.46 -31.05
C SER A 120 8.64 -6.07 -31.72
N GLY A 121 9.71 -6.87 -31.57
CA GLY A 121 11.04 -6.50 -32.01
C GLY A 121 11.64 -5.27 -31.30
N LEU A 122 11.03 -4.82 -30.18
CA LEU A 122 11.52 -3.66 -29.44
C LEU A 122 12.76 -4.02 -28.62
N GLU A 123 13.71 -3.11 -28.62
CA GLU A 123 14.89 -3.13 -27.77
C GLU A 123 14.89 -1.86 -26.92
N ILE A 124 14.81 -2.00 -25.61
CA ILE A 124 14.89 -0.90 -24.64
C ILE A 124 16.09 -1.18 -23.74
N ASN A 125 17.23 -0.65 -24.13
CA ASN A 125 18.51 -0.86 -23.46
C ASN A 125 18.85 0.30 -22.49
N ASN A 126 18.27 1.48 -22.72
CA ASN A 126 18.50 2.67 -21.92
C ASN A 126 17.23 3.53 -21.86
N TYR A 127 17.28 4.59 -21.04
CA TYR A 127 16.13 5.47 -20.81
C TYR A 127 15.64 6.17 -22.09
N GLN A 128 16.55 6.57 -22.96
CA GLN A 128 16.24 7.32 -24.19
C GLN A 128 15.40 6.50 -25.17
N ASP A 129 15.51 5.17 -25.13
CA ASP A 129 14.75 4.25 -25.99
C ASP A 129 13.23 4.28 -25.65
N LEU A 130 12.85 4.88 -24.52
CA LEU A 130 11.44 5.09 -24.12
C LEU A 130 10.77 6.19 -24.95
N ILE A 131 11.54 7.11 -25.52
CA ILE A 131 11.00 8.26 -26.27
C ILE A 131 10.24 7.75 -27.50
N GLY A 132 9.05 8.33 -27.73
CA GLY A 132 8.18 7.95 -28.86
C GLY A 132 7.40 6.65 -28.65
N LYS A 133 7.54 5.97 -27.51
CA LYS A 133 6.73 4.79 -27.16
C LYS A 133 5.54 5.20 -26.30
N ARG A 134 4.38 4.56 -26.51
CA ARG A 134 3.24 4.65 -25.59
C ARG A 134 3.48 3.67 -24.45
N ILE A 135 3.58 4.18 -23.24
CA ILE A 135 3.94 3.41 -22.03
C ILE A 135 2.73 3.37 -21.13
N ALA A 136 2.15 2.20 -20.90
CA ALA A 136 1.08 2.05 -19.92
C ALA A 136 1.63 2.22 -18.50
N VAL A 137 0.93 3.02 -17.71
CA VAL A 137 1.19 3.30 -16.30
C VAL A 137 -0.08 3.06 -15.51
N MET A 138 0.01 2.52 -14.31
CA MET A 138 -1.15 2.42 -13.45
C MET A 138 -1.55 3.80 -12.96
N ARG A 139 -2.82 4.16 -13.11
CA ARG A 139 -3.36 5.48 -12.74
C ARG A 139 -3.06 5.82 -11.28
N GLY A 140 -2.43 6.97 -11.06
CA GLY A 140 -2.05 7.45 -9.73
C GLY A 140 -0.82 6.77 -9.14
N ALA A 141 -0.23 5.77 -9.77
CA ALA A 141 1.02 5.17 -9.32
C ALA A 141 2.18 6.17 -9.43
N ALA A 142 3.12 6.05 -8.51
CA ALA A 142 4.42 6.69 -8.59
C ALA A 142 5.46 5.63 -9.00
N HIS A 143 6.45 6.06 -9.75
CA HIS A 143 7.53 5.21 -10.20
C HIS A 143 8.87 5.78 -9.70
N PHE A 144 9.69 6.29 -10.59
CA PHE A 144 10.94 6.95 -10.21
C PHE A 144 10.98 8.39 -10.74
N PRO A 145 11.67 9.32 -10.05
CA PRO A 145 11.53 10.75 -10.28
C PRO A 145 11.79 11.18 -11.73
N ARG A 146 12.82 10.61 -12.37
CA ARG A 146 13.12 10.92 -13.79
C ARG A 146 11.95 10.55 -14.70
N PHE A 147 11.35 9.37 -14.50
CA PHE A 147 10.24 8.90 -15.33
C PHE A 147 8.97 9.71 -15.06
N ASP A 148 8.63 9.90 -13.78
CA ASP A 148 7.38 10.58 -13.42
C ASP A 148 7.36 12.04 -13.89
N ASN A 149 8.50 12.74 -13.83
CA ASN A 149 8.62 14.14 -14.19
C ASN A 149 8.87 14.39 -15.69
N ASP A 150 9.23 13.36 -16.45
CA ASP A 150 9.51 13.51 -17.89
C ASP A 150 8.22 13.70 -18.68
N LYS A 151 8.08 14.90 -19.27
CA LYS A 151 6.94 15.29 -20.12
C LYS A 151 7.11 14.91 -21.58
N THR A 152 8.27 14.42 -21.98
CA THR A 152 8.52 13.97 -23.34
C THR A 152 8.00 12.55 -23.58
N LEU A 153 7.77 11.78 -22.52
CA LEU A 153 7.24 10.43 -22.60
C LEU A 153 5.72 10.42 -22.77
N THR A 154 5.23 9.53 -23.62
CA THR A 154 3.80 9.29 -23.81
C THR A 154 3.30 8.25 -22.81
N LYS A 155 2.76 8.68 -21.69
CA LYS A 155 2.22 7.82 -20.64
C LYS A 155 0.72 7.63 -20.83
N VAL A 156 0.26 6.38 -20.87
CA VAL A 156 -1.14 5.99 -21.05
C VAL A 156 -1.64 5.35 -19.76
N GLU A 157 -2.64 5.95 -19.13
CA GLU A 157 -3.14 5.45 -17.83
C GLU A 157 -4.00 4.19 -18.01
N ALA A 158 -3.72 3.19 -17.18
CA ALA A 158 -4.51 1.98 -16.99
C ALA A 158 -5.13 1.96 -15.57
N LEU A 159 -6.27 1.30 -15.39
CA LEU A 159 -6.94 1.21 -14.09
C LEU A 159 -6.24 0.26 -13.11
N SER A 160 -5.51 -0.73 -13.64
CA SER A 160 -4.74 -1.71 -12.87
C SER A 160 -3.56 -2.20 -13.70
N GLU A 161 -2.62 -2.90 -13.07
CA GLU A 161 -1.55 -3.58 -13.81
C GLU A 161 -2.10 -4.60 -14.80
N HIS A 162 -3.12 -5.38 -14.40
CA HIS A 162 -3.80 -6.30 -15.30
C HIS A 162 -4.30 -5.59 -16.57
N ASN A 163 -4.98 -4.44 -16.43
CA ASN A 163 -5.42 -3.65 -17.58
C ASN A 163 -4.26 -3.13 -18.41
N ALA A 164 -3.14 -2.73 -17.79
CA ALA A 164 -1.95 -2.29 -18.50
C ALA A 164 -1.39 -3.40 -19.41
N PHE A 165 -1.26 -4.61 -18.89
CA PHE A 165 -0.83 -5.77 -19.67
C PHE A 165 -1.85 -6.19 -20.75
N ASP A 166 -3.16 -6.10 -20.49
CA ASP A 166 -4.18 -6.31 -21.51
C ASP A 166 -4.07 -5.30 -22.66
N MET A 167 -3.79 -4.04 -22.35
CA MET A 167 -3.51 -3.00 -23.35
C MET A 167 -2.26 -3.31 -24.18
N LEU A 168 -1.21 -3.83 -23.54
CA LEU A 168 0.03 -4.26 -24.21
C LEU A 168 -0.26 -5.39 -25.22
N LEU A 169 -0.93 -6.44 -24.76
CA LEU A 169 -1.27 -7.61 -25.58
C LEU A 169 -2.19 -7.25 -26.76
N LYS A 170 -3.07 -6.26 -26.59
CA LYS A 170 -3.93 -5.72 -27.65
C LYS A 170 -3.25 -4.64 -28.51
N SER A 171 -1.94 -4.45 -28.38
CA SER A 171 -1.15 -3.44 -29.13
C SER A 171 -1.64 -1.99 -28.97
N ARG A 172 -2.34 -1.68 -27.87
CA ARG A 172 -2.79 -0.32 -27.54
C ARG A 172 -1.65 0.53 -27.01
N VAL A 173 -0.65 -0.09 -26.42
CA VAL A 173 0.62 0.48 -25.96
C VAL A 173 1.78 -0.40 -26.39
N GLU A 174 2.97 0.16 -26.46
CA GLU A 174 4.20 -0.56 -26.81
C GLU A 174 4.90 -1.13 -25.56
N LEU A 175 4.74 -0.44 -24.42
CA LEU A 175 5.40 -0.80 -23.16
C LEU A 175 4.44 -0.74 -21.98
N VAL A 176 4.75 -1.54 -20.95
CA VAL A 176 4.19 -1.39 -19.60
C VAL A 176 5.36 -1.16 -18.66
N ILE A 177 5.26 -0.19 -17.74
CA ILE A 177 6.16 -0.08 -16.60
C ILE A 177 5.46 -0.66 -15.36
N ALA A 178 6.14 -1.56 -14.65
CA ALA A 178 5.65 -2.13 -13.41
C ALA A 178 6.79 -2.53 -12.48
N VAL A 179 6.47 -2.73 -11.22
CA VAL A 179 7.36 -3.40 -10.27
C VAL A 179 7.43 -4.88 -10.66
N GLU A 180 8.62 -5.44 -10.78
CA GLU A 180 8.81 -6.80 -11.30
C GLU A 180 7.98 -7.85 -10.52
N THR A 181 7.94 -7.74 -9.19
CA THR A 181 7.21 -8.66 -8.33
C THR A 181 5.70 -8.61 -8.56
N THR A 182 5.10 -7.42 -8.66
CA THR A 182 3.65 -7.29 -8.90
C THR A 182 3.28 -7.67 -10.33
N ALA A 183 4.13 -7.39 -11.28
CA ALA A 183 3.95 -7.75 -12.68
C ALA A 183 3.96 -9.29 -12.89
N ASP A 184 4.83 -10.00 -12.19
CA ASP A 184 4.86 -11.46 -12.25
C ASP A 184 3.54 -12.06 -11.73
N HIS A 185 2.96 -11.50 -10.66
CA HIS A 185 1.61 -11.87 -10.20
C HIS A 185 0.52 -11.50 -11.20
N ALA A 186 0.56 -10.30 -11.78
CA ALA A 186 -0.43 -9.87 -12.76
C ALA A 186 -0.41 -10.74 -14.04
N SER A 187 0.76 -11.17 -14.49
CA SER A 187 0.91 -12.02 -15.67
C SER A 187 0.30 -13.42 -15.47
N VAL A 188 0.39 -13.98 -14.27
CA VAL A 188 -0.23 -15.26 -13.92
C VAL A 188 -1.77 -15.17 -14.03
N PHE A 189 -2.37 -14.05 -13.59
CA PHE A 189 -3.82 -13.85 -13.70
C PHE A 189 -4.32 -13.75 -15.15
N LEU A 190 -3.47 -13.33 -16.09
CA LEU A 190 -3.84 -13.28 -17.51
C LEU A 190 -4.04 -14.67 -18.13
N GLN A 191 -3.67 -15.77 -17.43
CA GLN A 191 -3.73 -17.16 -17.90
C GLN A 191 -3.09 -17.35 -19.29
N ARG A 192 -2.13 -16.48 -19.64
CA ARG A 192 -1.44 -16.52 -20.93
C ARG A 192 -0.01 -17.01 -20.75
N PRO A 193 0.53 -17.69 -21.78
CA PRO A 193 1.92 -18.11 -21.73
C PRO A 193 2.82 -16.92 -21.48
N SER A 194 3.77 -17.04 -20.56
CA SER A 194 4.84 -16.07 -20.30
C SER A 194 5.68 -15.74 -21.54
N GLN A 195 5.47 -16.46 -22.65
CA GLN A 195 6.12 -16.28 -23.92
C GLN A 195 5.63 -15.08 -24.75
N GLU A 196 4.43 -14.53 -24.43
CA GLU A 196 3.89 -13.38 -25.17
C GLU A 196 4.44 -12.01 -24.68
N ILE A 197 5.00 -11.98 -23.48
CA ILE A 197 5.52 -10.76 -22.83
C ILE A 197 6.97 -10.98 -22.43
N VAL A 198 7.82 -10.00 -22.74
CA VAL A 198 9.25 -10.03 -22.40
C VAL A 198 9.63 -8.83 -21.55
N LYS A 199 10.57 -9.06 -20.65
CA LYS A 199 11.18 -8.00 -19.84
C LYS A 199 12.27 -7.32 -20.66
N MET A 200 12.25 -6.00 -20.70
CA MET A 200 13.27 -5.22 -21.38
C MET A 200 14.56 -5.16 -20.55
N PRO A 201 15.74 -5.03 -21.21
CA PRO A 201 17.03 -4.92 -20.52
C PRO A 201 17.10 -3.70 -19.59
N TYR A 202 16.57 -2.54 -20.02
CA TYR A 202 16.55 -1.35 -19.20
C TYR A 202 15.60 -1.51 -18.01
N ARG A 203 16.13 -1.20 -16.82
CA ARG A 203 15.38 -1.20 -15.56
C ARG A 203 15.91 -0.13 -14.59
N TYR A 204 15.05 0.37 -13.74
CA TYR A 204 15.45 1.25 -12.65
C TYR A 204 15.76 0.41 -11.41
N LYS A 205 17.03 0.46 -10.95
CA LYS A 205 17.58 -0.48 -9.96
C LYS A 205 17.69 0.07 -8.53
N ASP A 206 17.33 1.33 -8.31
CA ASP A 206 17.39 1.90 -6.96
C ASP A 206 16.37 1.26 -6.03
N VAL A 207 16.68 1.28 -4.74
CA VAL A 207 15.79 0.75 -3.71
C VAL A 207 14.52 1.61 -3.64
N ILE A 208 13.38 0.94 -3.68
CA ILE A 208 12.07 1.57 -3.59
C ILE A 208 11.44 1.15 -2.27
N TYR A 209 11.05 2.15 -1.47
CA TYR A 209 10.39 1.91 -0.19
C TYR A 209 8.88 2.10 -0.30
N GLY A 210 8.14 1.18 0.31
CA GLY A 210 6.71 1.32 0.49
C GLY A 210 6.36 1.72 1.92
N HIS A 211 5.54 2.75 2.02
CA HIS A 211 5.13 3.33 3.29
C HIS A 211 3.65 3.08 3.57
N ILE A 212 3.28 3.16 4.84
CA ILE A 212 1.91 3.39 5.27
C ILE A 212 1.68 4.90 5.23
N ALA A 213 0.60 5.33 4.61
CA ALA A 213 0.16 6.71 4.63
C ALA A 213 -1.17 6.86 5.37
N LEU A 214 -1.33 7.98 6.02
CA LEU A 214 -2.51 8.40 6.75
C LEU A 214 -3.16 9.58 6.02
N SER A 215 -4.48 9.66 6.06
CA SER A 215 -5.16 10.89 5.64
C SER A 215 -4.75 12.07 6.52
N LYS A 216 -4.78 13.29 5.98
CA LYS A 216 -4.37 14.49 6.75
C LYS A 216 -5.23 14.73 7.99
N GLN A 217 -6.49 14.33 7.95
CA GLN A 217 -7.39 14.45 9.10
C GLN A 217 -7.02 13.43 10.18
N PHE A 218 -6.88 12.15 9.81
CA PHE A 218 -6.54 11.09 10.75
C PHE A 218 -5.15 11.29 11.38
N ALA A 219 -4.19 11.78 10.60
CA ALA A 219 -2.82 12.04 11.05
C ALA A 219 -2.71 13.08 12.19
N ARG A 220 -3.80 13.80 12.52
CA ARG A 220 -3.86 14.76 13.65
C ARG A 220 -4.41 14.14 14.93
N SER A 221 -4.78 12.87 14.91
CA SER A 221 -5.34 12.17 16.07
C SER A 221 -4.23 11.58 16.95
N GLU A 222 -4.48 11.47 18.25
CA GLU A 222 -3.58 10.73 19.15
C GLU A 222 -3.42 9.26 18.75
N LEU A 223 -4.41 8.72 18.06
CA LEU A 223 -4.36 7.35 17.57
C LEU A 223 -3.33 7.19 16.45
N ALA A 224 -3.17 8.19 15.60
CA ALA A 224 -2.13 8.19 14.57
C ALA A 224 -0.73 8.10 15.18
N ASP A 225 -0.48 8.85 16.26
CA ASP A 225 0.78 8.80 17.01
C ASP A 225 1.02 7.41 17.62
N LYS A 226 -0.01 6.82 18.22
CA LYS A 226 0.07 5.44 18.77
C LYS A 226 0.34 4.39 17.70
N ILE A 227 -0.25 4.54 16.50
CA ILE A 227 0.02 3.66 15.36
C ILE A 227 1.47 3.84 14.89
N GLN A 228 1.96 5.08 14.81
CA GLN A 228 3.36 5.38 14.48
C GLN A 228 4.33 4.73 15.49
N ASP A 229 4.10 4.89 16.77
CA ASP A 229 4.92 4.30 17.84
C ASP A 229 4.89 2.77 17.79
N ARG A 230 3.72 2.20 17.47
CA ARG A 230 3.62 0.76 17.33
C ARG A 230 4.38 0.24 16.11
N LEU A 231 4.31 0.94 14.97
CA LEU A 231 5.12 0.60 13.80
C LEU A 231 6.62 0.62 14.14
N ASN A 232 7.09 1.66 14.82
CA ASN A 232 8.47 1.76 15.30
C ASN A 232 8.86 0.56 16.16
N THR A 233 7.98 0.17 17.09
CA THR A 233 8.19 -1.00 17.95
C THR A 233 8.32 -2.30 17.14
N LEU A 234 7.47 -2.49 16.13
CA LEU A 234 7.51 -3.69 15.27
C LEU A 234 8.79 -3.77 14.44
N VAL A 235 9.35 -2.63 14.04
CA VAL A 235 10.65 -2.57 13.36
C VAL A 235 11.78 -2.91 14.32
N LEU A 236 11.83 -2.24 15.48
CA LEU A 236 12.93 -2.39 16.45
C LEU A 236 13.02 -3.79 17.04
N ASN A 237 11.91 -4.46 17.28
CA ASN A 237 11.89 -5.82 17.84
C ASN A 237 11.96 -6.92 16.77
N GLY A 238 12.09 -6.57 15.49
CA GLY A 238 12.20 -7.52 14.38
C GLY A 238 10.89 -8.14 13.92
N ARG A 239 9.76 -7.84 14.59
CA ARG A 239 8.46 -8.44 14.27
C ARG A 239 7.97 -8.06 12.87
N LEU A 240 8.24 -6.83 12.43
CA LEU A 240 7.92 -6.41 11.06
C LEU A 240 8.65 -7.27 10.03
N THR A 241 9.95 -7.53 10.25
CA THR A 241 10.76 -8.38 9.38
C THR A 241 10.20 -9.80 9.27
N GLU A 242 9.73 -10.38 10.39
CA GLU A 242 9.09 -11.70 10.36
C GLU A 242 7.80 -11.70 9.54
N LEU A 243 6.96 -10.67 9.71
CA LEU A 243 5.70 -10.54 8.96
C LEU A 243 5.95 -10.44 7.45
N VAL A 244 6.85 -9.55 7.01
CA VAL A 244 7.11 -9.34 5.58
C VAL A 244 7.84 -10.52 4.95
N LYS A 245 8.67 -11.24 5.71
CA LYS A 245 9.33 -12.48 5.25
C LYS A 245 8.32 -13.56 4.85
N GLY A 246 7.19 -13.65 5.54
CA GLY A 246 6.10 -14.57 5.18
C GLY A 246 5.54 -14.35 3.77
N TYR A 247 5.77 -13.18 3.20
CA TYR A 247 5.38 -12.78 1.85
C TYR A 247 6.55 -12.79 0.85
N ASN A 248 7.70 -13.35 1.21
CA ASN A 248 8.95 -13.29 0.45
C ASN A 248 9.43 -11.86 0.15
N LEU A 249 9.05 -10.91 1.00
CA LEU A 249 9.51 -9.53 0.89
C LEU A 249 10.82 -9.34 1.66
N PRO A 250 11.73 -8.48 1.16
CA PRO A 250 12.96 -8.19 1.86
C PRO A 250 12.69 -7.55 3.21
N PRO A 251 13.54 -7.82 4.22
CA PRO A 251 13.44 -7.16 5.51
C PRO A 251 13.71 -5.66 5.37
N VAL A 252 12.93 -4.86 6.08
CA VAL A 252 13.27 -3.45 6.27
C VAL A 252 14.36 -3.40 7.34
N THR A 253 15.57 -3.04 6.94
CA THR A 253 16.72 -2.94 7.85
C THR A 253 16.72 -1.60 8.59
N ALA A 254 17.42 -1.53 9.72
CA ALA A 254 17.55 -0.30 10.51
C ALA A 254 18.13 0.89 9.72
N VAL A 255 18.85 0.66 8.62
CA VAL A 255 19.32 1.70 7.69
C VAL A 255 18.17 2.47 7.01
N ALA A 256 16.97 1.88 6.97
CA ALA A 256 15.77 2.55 6.45
C ALA A 256 15.15 3.54 7.46
N LEU A 257 15.63 3.56 8.72
CA LEU A 257 15.14 4.47 9.76
C LEU A 257 15.54 5.93 9.53
N ASP A 258 16.60 6.18 8.75
CA ASP A 258 17.17 7.51 8.52
C ASP A 258 16.76 8.12 7.16
N LYS A 259 15.83 7.50 6.42
CA LYS A 259 15.34 7.96 5.12
C LYS A 259 13.82 8.12 5.11
#